data_f827562cb036d130b2f195b0c2940c04
#
_entry.id   f827562cb036d130b2f195b0c2940c04
#
_cell.length_a   1.000
_cell.length_b   1.000
_cell.length_c   1.000
_cell.angle_alpha   90.00
_cell.angle_beta   90.00
_cell.angle_gamma   90.00
#
_symmetry.space_group_name_H-M   'P 1'
#
loop_
_entity.id
_entity.type
_entity.pdbx_description
1 polymer ?
#
loop_
_entity_poly.entity_id
_entity_poly.type
_entity_poly.pdbx_seq_one_letter_code
_entity_poly.pdbx_strand_id
1 'polypeptide(L)'
;DTGVNLLEPGETPYENAQFLLFLCAVIKAVDDYQDLLRITVASAGNDHRLGANEAPPAIVSMFLGSDLSEILEAIEKDSPYDSHEKEVLRIGVHTLPKFQRDATDRNRTSPFAFTGNKFEFRMLGSSESISCANTVLNTSVAEELRQFADVLEEAEDFEVTLHELIRKTIAEHKRIIFNGDGYDASWVKEAEKRGLLNLRTTPDALAHLLDKKNV
;
A
#
# COMPACT_ATOMS: atom_id res chain seq x y z
N ASP A 1 -11.03 -10.85 -17.53
CA ASP A 1 -12.50 -11.04 -17.59
C ASP A 1 -13.01 -12.27 -16.84
N THR A 2 -12.25 -12.79 -15.89
CA THR A 2 -12.63 -13.97 -15.08
C THR A 2 -13.50 -13.61 -13.89
N GLY A 3 -13.64 -12.33 -13.54
CA GLY A 3 -14.35 -11.87 -12.34
C GLY A 3 -13.63 -12.20 -11.03
N VAL A 4 -12.37 -12.64 -11.08
CA VAL A 4 -11.56 -12.94 -9.89
C VAL A 4 -10.90 -11.67 -9.39
N ASN A 5 -11.02 -11.40 -8.08
CA ASN A 5 -10.30 -10.31 -7.43
C ASN A 5 -8.85 -10.75 -7.12
N LEU A 6 -7.88 -10.14 -7.78
CA LEU A 6 -6.45 -10.46 -7.63
C LEU A 6 -5.86 -9.97 -6.30
N LEU A 7 -6.58 -9.08 -5.59
CA LEU A 7 -6.23 -8.59 -4.24
C LEU A 7 -7.01 -9.32 -3.15
N GLU A 8 -7.64 -10.47 -3.45
CA GLU A 8 -8.28 -11.32 -2.45
C GLU A 8 -7.22 -12.18 -1.77
N PRO A 9 -6.93 -11.97 -0.47
CA PRO A 9 -5.88 -12.71 0.23
C PRO A 9 -6.22 -14.19 0.43
N GLY A 10 -7.51 -14.53 0.50
CA GLY A 10 -7.98 -15.87 0.83
C GLY A 10 -7.79 -16.21 2.31
N GLU A 11 -7.89 -17.50 2.62
CA GLU A 11 -7.74 -18.00 4.00
C GLU A 11 -6.27 -18.08 4.45
N THR A 12 -5.35 -18.29 3.50
CA THR A 12 -3.91 -18.42 3.75
C THR A 12 -3.12 -17.40 2.89
N PRO A 13 -3.12 -16.10 3.24
CA PRO A 13 -2.47 -15.06 2.43
C PRO A 13 -0.98 -15.30 2.19
N TYR A 14 -0.27 -15.90 3.15
CA TYR A 14 1.14 -16.23 3.07
C TYR A 14 1.46 -17.24 1.95
N GLU A 15 0.55 -18.17 1.68
CA GLU A 15 0.68 -19.19 0.64
C GLU A 15 0.11 -18.74 -0.72
N ASN A 16 -0.61 -17.61 -0.74
CA ASN A 16 -1.24 -17.11 -1.95
C ASN A 16 -0.27 -16.27 -2.79
N ALA A 17 0.57 -16.94 -3.58
CA ALA A 17 1.60 -16.29 -4.39
C ALA A 17 1.02 -15.27 -5.38
N GLN A 18 -0.17 -15.52 -5.96
CA GLN A 18 -0.84 -14.57 -6.84
C GLN A 18 -1.20 -13.28 -6.09
N PHE A 19 -1.84 -13.41 -4.93
CA PHE A 19 -2.16 -12.25 -4.09
C PHE A 19 -0.90 -11.46 -3.72
N LEU A 20 0.15 -12.15 -3.27
CA LEU A 20 1.41 -11.52 -2.85
C LEU A 20 2.08 -10.79 -4.02
N LEU A 21 2.08 -11.36 -5.23
CA LEU A 21 2.62 -10.71 -6.43
C LEU A 21 1.88 -9.40 -6.75
N PHE A 22 0.55 -9.44 -6.78
CA PHE A 22 -0.24 -8.24 -7.06
C PHE A 22 -0.16 -7.20 -5.94
N LEU A 23 -0.10 -7.64 -4.68
CA LEU A 23 0.16 -6.76 -3.53
C LEU A 23 1.51 -6.05 -3.67
N CYS A 24 2.56 -6.78 -4.02
CA CYS A 24 3.90 -6.23 -4.25
C CYS A 24 3.92 -5.23 -5.42
N ALA A 25 3.20 -5.50 -6.51
CA ALA A 25 3.08 -4.56 -7.62
C ALA A 25 2.44 -3.23 -7.19
N VAL A 26 1.40 -3.30 -6.34
CA VAL A 26 0.77 -2.08 -5.79
C VAL A 26 1.71 -1.36 -4.82
N ILE A 27 2.40 -2.07 -3.93
CA ILE A 27 3.38 -1.47 -3.00
C ILE A 27 4.46 -0.73 -3.78
N LYS A 28 5.06 -1.38 -4.77
CA LYS A 28 6.10 -0.80 -5.62
C LYS A 28 5.58 0.42 -6.39
N ALA A 29 4.42 0.32 -7.03
CA ALA A 29 3.82 1.41 -7.80
C ALA A 29 3.54 2.64 -6.92
N VAL A 30 3.02 2.45 -5.71
CA VAL A 30 2.74 3.57 -4.78
C VAL A 30 4.03 4.20 -4.27
N ASP A 31 5.08 3.43 -4.04
CA ASP A 31 6.37 3.96 -3.60
C ASP A 31 7.10 4.69 -4.72
N ASP A 32 7.21 4.10 -5.91
CA ASP A 32 7.95 4.68 -7.03
C ASP A 32 7.27 5.92 -7.62
N TYR A 33 5.93 5.96 -7.61
CA TYR A 33 5.13 7.03 -8.23
C TYR A 33 4.33 7.86 -7.20
N GLN A 34 4.82 7.95 -5.95
CA GLN A 34 4.17 8.75 -4.90
C GLN A 34 4.01 10.23 -5.29
N ASP A 35 4.94 10.78 -6.06
CA ASP A 35 4.89 12.12 -6.63
C ASP A 35 3.73 12.29 -7.63
N LEU A 36 3.59 11.37 -8.59
CA LEU A 36 2.48 11.39 -9.54
C LEU A 36 1.14 11.21 -8.82
N LEU A 37 1.05 10.31 -7.85
CA LEU A 37 -0.17 10.13 -7.04
C LEU A 37 -0.52 11.42 -6.29
N ARG A 38 0.47 12.13 -5.74
CA ARG A 38 0.23 13.42 -5.10
C ARG A 38 -0.23 14.49 -6.11
N ILE A 39 0.29 14.50 -7.32
CA ILE A 39 -0.16 15.39 -8.39
C ILE A 39 -1.63 15.17 -8.75
N THR A 40 -2.09 13.93 -8.74
CA THR A 40 -3.49 13.61 -9.10
C THR A 40 -4.53 14.22 -8.17
N VAL A 41 -4.12 14.62 -6.98
CA VAL A 41 -4.97 15.22 -5.95
C VAL A 41 -4.59 16.69 -5.68
N ALA A 42 -3.80 17.29 -6.56
CA ALA A 42 -3.27 18.63 -6.41
C ALA A 42 -4.30 19.68 -6.81
N SER A 43 -4.76 20.45 -5.83
CA SER A 43 -5.58 21.64 -6.02
C SER A 43 -5.42 22.55 -4.81
N ALA A 44 -5.70 23.84 -4.97
CA ALA A 44 -5.59 24.81 -3.87
C ALA A 44 -6.47 24.42 -2.67
N GLY A 45 -7.68 23.94 -2.93
CA GLY A 45 -8.60 23.46 -1.89
C GLY A 45 -8.08 22.23 -1.17
N ASN A 46 -7.52 21.27 -1.92
CA ASN A 46 -7.01 20.04 -1.34
C ASN A 46 -5.66 20.25 -0.63
N ASP A 47 -4.82 21.17 -1.11
CA ASP A 47 -3.58 21.58 -0.40
C ASP A 47 -3.90 22.15 0.99
N HIS A 48 -5.00 22.92 1.11
CA HIS A 48 -5.45 23.43 2.39
C HIS A 48 -6.02 22.32 3.30
N ARG A 49 -6.63 21.31 2.72
CA ARG A 49 -7.25 20.19 3.44
C ARG A 49 -6.23 19.18 3.93
N LEU A 50 -5.25 18.77 3.10
CA LEU A 50 -4.29 17.72 3.44
C LEU A 50 -3.40 18.11 4.63
N GLY A 51 -3.36 17.24 5.63
CA GLY A 51 -2.65 17.47 6.89
C GLY A 51 -3.37 18.39 7.87
N ALA A 52 -4.59 18.82 7.53
CA ALA A 52 -5.50 19.54 8.44
C ALA A 52 -6.63 18.58 8.90
N ASN A 53 -7.46 19.04 9.83
CA ASN A 53 -8.58 18.32 10.44
C ASN A 53 -9.14 17.13 9.65
N GLU A 54 -9.02 15.91 10.19
CA GLU A 54 -9.56 14.66 9.64
C GLU A 54 -9.11 14.29 8.22
N ALA A 55 -8.10 14.95 7.67
CA ALA A 55 -7.54 14.60 6.37
C ALA A 55 -6.15 13.96 6.51
N PRO A 56 -5.79 12.98 5.65
CA PRO A 56 -4.45 12.42 5.66
C PRO A 56 -3.39 13.49 5.35
N PRO A 57 -2.14 13.33 5.83
CA PRO A 57 -1.05 14.24 5.48
C PRO A 57 -0.74 14.21 3.98
N ALA A 58 0.00 15.21 3.49
CA ALA A 58 0.46 15.27 2.10
C ALA A 58 1.61 14.28 1.78
N ILE A 59 1.78 13.27 2.61
CA ILE A 59 2.75 12.19 2.46
C ILE A 59 1.98 10.96 1.99
N VAL A 60 2.32 10.43 0.82
CA VAL A 60 1.74 9.16 0.37
C VAL A 60 2.37 8.03 1.17
N SER A 61 1.54 7.30 1.90
CA SER A 61 1.93 6.10 2.65
C SER A 61 0.82 5.06 2.59
N MET A 62 1.18 3.81 2.79
CA MET A 62 0.27 2.68 2.65
C MET A 62 0.02 2.01 4.01
N PHE A 63 -1.24 1.81 4.34
CA PHE A 63 -1.66 1.00 5.47
C PHE A 63 -2.02 -0.41 5.00
N LEU A 64 -1.46 -1.43 5.64
CA LEU A 64 -1.74 -2.85 5.37
C LEU A 64 -2.35 -3.58 6.57
N GLY A 65 -2.21 -3.04 7.76
CA GLY A 65 -2.55 -3.71 9.01
C GLY A 65 -1.42 -4.60 9.54
N SER A 66 -1.60 -5.11 10.77
CA SER A 66 -0.59 -5.93 11.46
C SER A 66 -0.32 -7.24 10.73
N ASP A 67 -1.38 -7.97 10.39
CA ASP A 67 -1.29 -9.34 9.88
C ASP A 67 -0.53 -9.41 8.55
N LEU A 68 -0.87 -8.53 7.59
CA LEU A 68 -0.13 -8.48 6.32
C LEU A 68 1.30 -7.97 6.50
N SER A 69 1.53 -7.05 7.42
CA SER A 69 2.89 -6.57 7.69
C SER A 69 3.78 -7.67 8.28
N GLU A 70 3.26 -8.50 9.16
CA GLU A 70 3.96 -9.67 9.71
C GLU A 70 4.26 -10.72 8.63
N ILE A 71 3.30 -10.97 7.73
CA ILE A 71 3.50 -11.86 6.58
C ILE A 71 4.65 -11.33 5.69
N LEU A 72 4.62 -10.05 5.33
CA LEU A 72 5.66 -9.44 4.50
C LEU A 72 7.03 -9.47 5.17
N GLU A 73 7.10 -9.26 6.50
CA GLU A 73 8.34 -9.40 7.24
C GLU A 73 8.87 -10.84 7.27
N ALA A 74 7.99 -11.83 7.39
CA ALA A 74 8.38 -13.24 7.36
C ALA A 74 8.96 -13.62 5.99
N ILE A 75 8.33 -13.17 4.90
CA ILE A 75 8.80 -13.39 3.53
C ILE A 75 10.16 -12.71 3.31
N GLU A 76 10.31 -11.46 3.72
CA GLU A 76 11.58 -10.73 3.59
C GLU A 76 12.74 -11.45 4.28
N LYS A 77 12.48 -11.99 5.49
CA LYS A 77 13.47 -12.69 6.32
C LYS A 77 13.67 -14.16 5.94
N ASP A 78 12.91 -14.64 4.96
CA ASP A 78 12.88 -16.06 4.57
C ASP A 78 12.63 -16.97 5.79
N SER A 79 11.72 -16.56 6.66
CA SER A 79 11.36 -17.26 7.89
C SER A 79 9.99 -17.88 7.78
N PRO A 80 9.75 -19.06 8.40
CA PRO A 80 8.41 -19.63 8.45
C PRO A 80 7.45 -18.63 9.08
N TYR A 81 6.34 -18.40 8.41
CA TYR A 81 5.21 -17.68 8.99
C TYR A 81 4.38 -18.69 9.79
N ASP A 82 4.46 -18.60 11.12
CA ASP A 82 3.52 -19.31 11.97
C ASP A 82 2.26 -18.44 12.05
N SER A 83 1.17 -18.90 11.42
CA SER A 83 -0.12 -18.25 11.59
C SER A 83 -0.47 -18.34 13.08
N HIS A 84 -0.07 -17.34 13.85
CA HIS A 84 -0.53 -17.19 15.23
C HIS A 84 -2.03 -17.42 15.22
N GLU A 85 -2.50 -18.38 16.02
CA GLU A 85 -3.93 -18.57 16.25
C GLU A 85 -4.53 -17.18 16.36
N LYS A 86 -5.36 -16.80 15.36
CA LYS A 86 -6.04 -15.51 15.31
C LYS A 86 -6.44 -15.19 16.74
N GLU A 87 -5.93 -14.11 17.30
CA GLU A 87 -6.16 -13.77 18.71
C GLU A 87 -7.68 -13.69 18.92
N VAL A 88 -8.24 -14.84 19.29
CA VAL A 88 -9.65 -14.95 19.61
C VAL A 88 -9.80 -14.25 20.93
N LEU A 89 -10.48 -13.12 20.95
CA LEU A 89 -10.90 -12.46 22.17
C LEU A 89 -11.66 -13.49 23.02
N ARG A 90 -10.96 -14.14 23.93
CA ARG A 90 -11.58 -15.00 24.96
C ARG A 90 -12.25 -14.10 25.99
N ILE A 91 -13.43 -13.64 25.63
CA ILE A 91 -14.33 -13.09 26.65
C ILE A 91 -14.80 -14.34 27.47
N GLY A 92 -14.50 -14.35 28.76
CA GLY A 92 -14.65 -15.49 29.66
C GLY A 92 -16.10 -16.01 29.89
N VAL A 93 -16.92 -15.98 28.85
CA VAL A 93 -18.29 -16.49 28.86
C VAL A 93 -18.41 -17.51 27.71
N HIS A 94 -18.58 -18.76 28.06
CA HIS A 94 -18.61 -19.93 27.16
C HIS A 94 -19.73 -19.93 26.08
N THR A 95 -20.55 -18.88 26.00
CA THR A 95 -21.75 -18.83 25.15
C THR A 95 -21.68 -17.78 24.02
N LEU A 96 -20.61 -16.99 23.92
CA LEU A 96 -20.46 -16.00 22.82
C LEU A 96 -19.69 -16.60 21.66
N PRO A 97 -20.11 -16.31 20.41
CA PRO A 97 -19.34 -16.72 19.23
C PRO A 97 -17.93 -16.11 19.27
N LYS A 98 -16.95 -16.85 18.77
CA LYS A 98 -15.58 -16.37 18.63
C LYS A 98 -15.57 -15.21 17.64
N PHE A 99 -15.28 -14.00 18.10
CA PHE A 99 -15.07 -12.85 17.23
C PHE A 99 -13.60 -12.84 16.79
N GLN A 100 -13.38 -12.81 15.48
CA GLN A 100 -12.06 -12.49 14.94
C GLN A 100 -11.77 -11.01 15.20
N ARG A 101 -10.54 -10.69 15.59
CA ARG A 101 -10.10 -9.29 15.65
C ARG A 101 -10.28 -8.69 14.26
N ASP A 102 -11.06 -7.62 14.17
CA ASP A 102 -11.26 -6.90 12.92
C ASP A 102 -9.92 -6.22 12.56
N ALA A 103 -9.19 -6.84 11.62
CA ALA A 103 -7.93 -6.29 11.09
C ALA A 103 -8.18 -5.18 10.04
N THR A 104 -9.44 -4.85 9.75
CA THR A 104 -9.78 -3.79 8.83
C THR A 104 -9.41 -2.43 9.41
N ASP A 105 -8.66 -1.65 8.63
CA ASP A 105 -8.27 -0.31 9.05
C ASP A 105 -9.45 0.64 9.04
N ARG A 106 -9.82 1.09 10.23
CA ARG A 106 -10.67 2.26 10.41
C ARG A 106 -9.85 3.53 10.61
N ASN A 107 -8.50 3.42 10.51
CA ASN A 107 -7.63 4.56 10.64
C ASN A 107 -7.82 5.50 9.45
N ARG A 108 -8.53 6.60 9.66
CA ARG A 108 -8.80 7.63 8.66
C ARG A 108 -7.58 8.47 8.28
N THR A 109 -6.46 8.25 8.95
CA THR A 109 -5.22 9.02 8.73
C THR A 109 -4.38 8.46 7.60
N SER A 110 -4.63 7.21 7.15
CA SER A 110 -3.89 6.59 6.06
C SER A 110 -4.38 7.09 4.70
N PRO A 111 -3.50 7.65 3.86
CA PRO A 111 -3.87 8.13 2.53
C PRO A 111 -4.14 7.01 1.52
N PHE A 112 -3.57 5.82 1.73
CA PHE A 112 -3.75 4.65 0.88
C PHE A 112 -3.85 3.40 1.74
N ALA A 113 -5.03 2.82 1.87
CA ALA A 113 -5.29 1.76 2.83
C ALA A 113 -5.83 0.48 2.18
N PHE A 114 -5.27 -0.66 2.57
CA PHE A 114 -5.81 -1.97 2.25
C PHE A 114 -6.99 -2.28 3.21
N THR A 115 -8.14 -2.59 2.65
CA THR A 115 -9.38 -2.80 3.41
C THR A 115 -9.94 -4.22 3.23
N GLY A 116 -9.06 -5.21 3.34
CA GLY A 116 -9.39 -6.62 3.30
C GLY A 116 -9.20 -7.28 1.94
N ASN A 117 -9.68 -6.69 0.85
CA ASN A 117 -9.51 -7.22 -0.51
C ASN A 117 -9.43 -6.13 -1.60
N LYS A 118 -9.18 -4.89 -1.20
CA LYS A 118 -9.04 -3.73 -2.08
C LYS A 118 -8.26 -2.64 -1.40
N PHE A 119 -7.80 -1.66 -2.19
CA PHE A 119 -7.22 -0.43 -1.69
C PHE A 119 -8.20 0.73 -1.80
N GLU A 120 -8.11 1.65 -0.85
CA GLU A 120 -8.81 2.94 -0.85
C GLU A 120 -7.79 4.07 -0.88
N PHE A 121 -7.84 4.90 -1.94
CA PHE A 121 -7.04 6.13 -2.03
C PHE A 121 -7.85 7.30 -1.48
N ARG A 122 -7.46 7.80 -0.30
CA ARG A 122 -8.25 8.72 0.52
C ARG A 122 -7.81 10.18 0.45
N MET A 123 -6.88 10.52 -0.43
CA MET A 123 -6.34 11.87 -0.56
C MET A 123 -7.20 12.80 -1.42
N LEU A 124 -8.13 12.28 -2.20
CA LEU A 124 -9.00 13.10 -3.07
C LEU A 124 -9.92 14.01 -2.28
N GLY A 125 -10.05 15.26 -2.74
CA GLY A 125 -11.08 16.18 -2.26
C GLY A 125 -12.48 15.76 -2.73
N SER A 126 -13.50 16.11 -1.95
CA SER A 126 -14.90 15.69 -2.21
C SER A 126 -15.48 16.21 -3.53
N SER A 127 -14.94 17.30 -4.08
CA SER A 127 -15.37 17.92 -5.34
C SER A 127 -14.45 17.60 -6.53
N GLU A 128 -13.45 16.75 -6.32
CA GLU A 128 -12.49 16.39 -7.37
C GLU A 128 -12.93 15.13 -8.13
N SER A 129 -12.53 15.06 -9.41
CA SER A 129 -12.74 13.86 -10.22
C SER A 129 -11.76 12.76 -9.84
N ILE A 130 -12.24 11.54 -9.68
CA ILE A 130 -11.40 10.36 -9.45
C ILE A 130 -10.63 9.90 -10.69
N SER A 131 -10.92 10.47 -11.88
CA SER A 131 -10.39 9.96 -13.15
C SER A 131 -8.87 10.03 -13.22
N CYS A 132 -8.28 11.15 -12.82
CA CYS A 132 -6.82 11.33 -12.86
C CYS A 132 -6.11 10.35 -11.91
N ALA A 133 -6.60 10.23 -10.67
CA ALA A 133 -6.05 9.30 -9.69
C ALA A 133 -6.15 7.84 -10.18
N ASN A 134 -7.29 7.43 -10.71
CA ASN A 134 -7.47 6.08 -11.25
C ASN A 134 -6.56 5.83 -12.47
N THR A 135 -6.41 6.81 -13.36
CA THR A 135 -5.53 6.68 -14.53
C THR A 135 -4.08 6.48 -14.09
N VAL A 136 -3.56 7.36 -13.24
CA VAL A 136 -2.17 7.26 -12.78
C VAL A 136 -1.94 5.96 -12.01
N LEU A 137 -2.80 5.63 -11.06
CA LEU A 137 -2.65 4.41 -10.26
C LEU A 137 -2.64 3.15 -11.13
N ASN A 138 -3.62 3.02 -12.03
CA ASN A 138 -3.70 1.84 -12.91
C ASN A 138 -2.50 1.77 -13.87
N THR A 139 -2.04 2.90 -14.41
CA THR A 139 -0.88 2.94 -15.30
C THR A 139 0.41 2.57 -14.55
N SER A 140 0.59 3.11 -13.35
CA SER A 140 1.76 2.77 -12.52
C SER A 140 1.79 1.29 -12.14
N VAL A 141 0.66 0.74 -11.70
CA VAL A 141 0.57 -0.71 -11.40
C VAL A 141 0.78 -1.56 -12.66
N ALA A 142 0.26 -1.15 -13.81
CA ALA A 142 0.48 -1.87 -15.06
C ALA A 142 1.96 -1.87 -15.47
N GLU A 143 2.68 -0.76 -15.25
CA GLU A 143 4.12 -0.69 -15.51
C GLU A 143 4.91 -1.63 -14.60
N GLU A 144 4.57 -1.69 -13.30
CA GLU A 144 5.24 -2.60 -12.38
C GLU A 144 4.95 -4.07 -12.72
N LEU A 145 3.72 -4.39 -13.11
CA LEU A 145 3.37 -5.73 -13.58
C LEU A 145 4.08 -6.11 -14.87
N ARG A 146 4.30 -5.14 -15.78
CA ARG A 146 5.12 -5.35 -16.98
C ARG A 146 6.55 -5.73 -16.62
N GLN A 147 7.18 -4.97 -15.69
CA GLN A 147 8.53 -5.27 -15.22
C GLN A 147 8.60 -6.65 -14.54
N PHE A 148 7.58 -7.02 -13.76
CA PHE A 148 7.51 -8.33 -13.14
C PHE A 148 7.37 -9.44 -14.18
N ALA A 149 6.55 -9.22 -15.23
CA ALA A 149 6.39 -10.15 -16.33
C ALA A 149 7.72 -10.37 -17.06
N ASP A 150 8.45 -9.30 -17.40
CA ASP A 150 9.75 -9.39 -18.05
C ASP A 150 10.72 -10.29 -17.26
N VAL A 151 10.77 -10.15 -15.93
CA VAL A 151 11.62 -10.98 -15.05
C VAL A 151 11.16 -12.44 -15.02
N LEU A 152 9.84 -12.67 -14.95
CA LEU A 152 9.29 -14.02 -14.82
C LEU A 152 9.31 -14.79 -16.16
N GLU A 153 9.21 -14.10 -17.30
CA GLU A 153 9.32 -14.72 -18.64
C GLU A 153 10.73 -15.24 -18.95
N GLU A 154 11.75 -14.62 -18.36
CA GLU A 154 13.16 -15.03 -18.52
C GLU A 154 13.61 -16.05 -17.45
N ALA A 155 12.72 -16.46 -16.54
CA ALA A 155 13.07 -17.31 -15.41
C ALA A 155 13.38 -18.77 -15.86
N GLU A 156 14.53 -19.31 -15.43
CA GLU A 156 14.84 -20.74 -15.56
C GLU A 156 14.00 -21.59 -14.60
N ASP A 157 13.76 -21.09 -13.37
CA ASP A 157 12.87 -21.67 -12.37
C ASP A 157 11.86 -20.60 -11.94
N PHE A 158 10.62 -20.79 -12.37
CA PHE A 158 9.55 -19.81 -12.16
C PHE A 158 9.24 -19.60 -10.67
N GLU A 159 9.17 -20.68 -9.89
CA GLU A 159 8.78 -20.58 -8.46
C GLU A 159 9.86 -19.89 -7.63
N VAL A 160 11.12 -20.23 -7.87
CA VAL A 160 12.26 -19.59 -7.21
C VAL A 160 12.34 -18.11 -7.58
N THR A 161 12.23 -17.80 -8.87
CA THR A 161 12.28 -16.42 -9.36
C THR A 161 11.12 -15.58 -8.82
N LEU A 162 9.92 -16.14 -8.76
CA LEU A 162 8.75 -15.47 -8.19
C LEU A 162 8.94 -15.15 -6.72
N HIS A 163 9.43 -16.12 -5.93
CA HIS A 163 9.71 -15.91 -4.51
C HIS A 163 10.77 -14.82 -4.29
N GLU A 164 11.86 -14.86 -5.05
CA GLU A 164 12.92 -13.84 -4.97
C GLU A 164 12.43 -12.47 -5.40
N LEU A 165 11.60 -12.37 -6.44
CA LEU A 165 11.00 -11.13 -6.91
C LEU A 165 10.13 -10.50 -5.83
N ILE A 166 9.24 -11.27 -5.19
CA ILE A 166 8.39 -10.82 -4.10
C ILE A 166 9.27 -10.33 -2.93
N ARG A 167 10.22 -11.14 -2.48
CA ARG A 167 11.12 -10.82 -1.37
C ARG A 167 11.91 -9.53 -1.62
N LYS A 168 12.48 -9.40 -2.81
CA LYS A 168 13.24 -8.20 -3.21
C LYS A 168 12.36 -6.97 -3.23
N THR A 169 11.17 -7.05 -3.82
CA THR A 169 10.23 -5.94 -3.89
C THR A 169 9.83 -5.46 -2.49
N ILE A 170 9.55 -6.39 -1.57
CA ILE A 170 9.25 -6.03 -0.18
C ILE A 170 10.44 -5.30 0.45
N ALA A 171 11.65 -5.84 0.33
CA ALA A 171 12.85 -5.25 0.95
C ALA A 171 13.11 -3.83 0.45
N GLU A 172 12.90 -3.56 -0.83
CA GLU A 172 13.18 -2.26 -1.46
C GLU A 172 12.08 -1.22 -1.20
N HIS A 173 10.79 -1.62 -1.14
CA HIS A 173 9.65 -0.72 -1.13
C HIS A 173 8.84 -0.68 0.19
N LYS A 174 9.18 -1.50 1.20
CA LYS A 174 8.48 -1.49 2.49
C LYS A 174 8.50 -0.14 3.21
N ARG A 175 9.38 0.79 2.81
CA ARG A 175 9.46 2.13 3.39
C ARG A 175 8.15 2.91 3.29
N ILE A 176 7.31 2.60 2.27
CA ILE A 176 6.00 3.24 2.07
C ILE A 176 4.93 2.74 3.05
N ILE A 177 5.15 1.57 3.68
CA ILE A 177 4.18 0.93 4.57
C ILE A 177 4.22 1.62 5.94
N PHE A 178 3.08 2.14 6.37
CA PHE A 178 2.92 2.78 7.68
C PHE A 178 1.55 2.47 8.27
N ASN A 179 1.55 1.74 9.38
CA ASN A 179 0.33 1.32 10.10
C ASN A 179 -0.01 2.22 11.31
N GLY A 180 0.74 3.31 11.49
CA GLY A 180 0.55 4.22 12.60
C GLY A 180 -0.43 5.36 12.33
N ASP A 181 -0.54 6.27 13.29
CA ASP A 181 -1.37 7.47 13.19
C ASP A 181 -0.66 8.54 12.34
N GLY A 182 -1.21 8.85 11.17
CA GLY A 182 -0.68 9.88 10.25
C GLY A 182 -0.84 11.31 10.76
N TYR A 183 -1.64 11.54 11.82
CA TYR A 183 -1.77 12.86 12.46
C TYR A 183 -0.67 13.14 13.48
N ASP A 184 0.06 12.13 13.93
CA ASP A 184 1.16 12.31 14.86
C ASP A 184 2.28 13.14 14.21
N ALA A 185 2.71 14.21 14.88
CA ALA A 185 3.78 15.08 14.40
C ALA A 185 5.13 14.35 14.22
N SER A 186 5.33 13.21 14.89
CA SER A 186 6.50 12.34 14.70
C SER A 186 6.52 11.68 13.34
N TRP A 187 5.35 11.43 12.72
CA TRP A 187 5.25 10.81 11.42
C TRP A 187 5.98 11.59 10.32
N VAL A 188 5.85 12.90 10.29
CA VAL A 188 6.55 13.74 9.29
C VAL A 188 8.06 13.49 9.33
N LYS A 189 8.64 13.44 10.53
CA LYS A 189 10.08 13.18 10.72
C LYS A 189 10.48 11.76 10.33
N GLU A 190 9.61 10.82 10.65
CA GLU A 190 9.83 9.40 10.30
C GLU A 190 9.75 9.20 8.79
N ALA A 191 8.77 9.81 8.12
CA ALA A 191 8.62 9.77 6.66
C ALA A 191 9.83 10.37 5.94
N GLU A 192 10.36 11.48 6.45
CA GLU A 192 11.58 12.11 5.93
C GLU A 192 12.79 11.15 6.05
N LYS A 193 12.97 10.47 7.20
CA LYS A 193 14.02 9.47 7.39
C LYS A 193 13.91 8.30 6.42
N ARG A 194 12.68 7.91 6.09
CA ARG A 194 12.39 6.85 5.11
C ARG A 194 12.57 7.32 3.67
N GLY A 195 12.82 8.61 3.42
CA GLY A 195 12.94 9.20 2.09
C GLY A 195 11.60 9.32 1.37
N LEU A 196 10.47 9.41 2.10
CA LEU A 196 9.16 9.66 1.52
C LEU A 196 8.98 11.16 1.24
N LEU A 197 8.26 11.46 0.15
CA LEU A 197 7.99 12.83 -0.25
C LEU A 197 6.87 13.43 0.61
N ASN A 198 7.05 14.71 0.99
CA ASN A 198 6.03 15.52 1.64
C ASN A 198 5.76 16.76 0.78
N LEU A 199 4.99 16.57 -0.29
CA LEU A 199 4.66 17.62 -1.27
C LEU A 199 3.40 18.37 -0.82
N ARG A 200 3.57 19.33 0.08
CA ARG A 200 2.47 20.00 0.75
C ARG A 200 1.63 20.89 -0.16
N THR A 201 2.25 21.47 -1.19
CA THR A 201 1.58 22.40 -2.09
C THR A 201 1.53 21.87 -3.52
N THR A 202 0.53 22.31 -4.28
CA THR A 202 0.41 21.99 -5.71
C THR A 202 1.65 22.40 -6.51
N PRO A 203 2.25 23.59 -6.32
CA PRO A 203 3.51 23.95 -7.01
C PRO A 203 4.66 22.98 -6.71
N ASP A 204 4.81 22.54 -5.45
CA ASP A 204 5.84 21.58 -5.08
C ASP A 204 5.62 20.24 -5.80
N ALA A 205 4.37 19.77 -5.84
CA ALA A 205 4.02 18.53 -6.51
C ALA A 205 4.24 18.59 -8.02
N LEU A 206 3.78 19.65 -8.68
CA LEU A 206 3.88 19.81 -10.14
C LEU A 206 5.32 19.86 -10.65
N ALA A 207 6.29 20.28 -9.84
CA ALA A 207 7.69 20.27 -10.20
C ALA A 207 8.18 18.85 -10.58
N HIS A 208 7.61 17.81 -9.98
CA HIS A 208 7.95 16.41 -10.24
C HIS A 208 7.37 15.84 -11.53
N LEU A 209 6.41 16.51 -12.18
CA LEU A 209 5.80 16.01 -13.42
C LEU A 209 6.83 15.79 -14.54
N LEU A 210 7.90 16.56 -14.55
CA LEU A 210 8.96 16.50 -15.56
C LEU A 210 10.19 15.69 -15.10
N ASP A 211 10.11 14.99 -14.00
CA ASP A 211 11.17 14.08 -13.56
C ASP A 211 11.37 12.97 -14.61
N LYS A 212 12.63 12.60 -14.87
CA LYS A 212 12.98 11.64 -15.95
C LYS A 212 12.26 10.30 -15.83
N LYS A 213 11.92 9.88 -14.62
CA LYS A 213 11.18 8.63 -14.38
C LYS A 213 9.71 8.72 -14.81
N ASN A 214 9.18 9.95 -14.96
CA ASN A 214 7.77 10.22 -15.25
C ASN A 214 7.55 10.59 -16.74
N VAL A 215 8.62 10.72 -17.53
CA VAL A 215 8.64 11.10 -18.95
C VAL A 215 9.30 10.00 -19.76
#